data_1aff6870740e4d30f0683ad85d13577f
#
_entry.id   1aff6870740e4d30f0683ad85d13577f
#
_cell.length_a   1.000
_cell.length_b   1.000
_cell.length_c   1.000
_cell.angle_alpha   90.00
_cell.angle_beta   90.00
_cell.angle_gamma   90.00
#
_symmetry.space_group_name_H-M   'P 1'
#
loop_
_entity.id
_entity.type
_entity.pdbx_description
1 polymer ?
#
loop_
_entity_poly.entity_id
_entity_poly.type
_entity_poly.pdbx_seq_one_letter_code
_entity_poly.pdbx_strand_id
1 'polypeptide(L)'
;MEIENVLLAEAAVADIRGAMTLVGYNQRVVNSPNLPFSFKQTLIITLRGEAEAGSHAQLSVNLNSPEGDSAFAFAQQVPIPPPASKDVPSFINIAMDIPFSGNSYGTYSLKVTWREMGQESQGRDIDIFVLDPAAATPAAG
;
A
#
# COMPACT_ATOMS: atom_id res chain seq x y z
N MET A 1 -5.28 -16.06 6.26
CA MET A 1 -5.62 -15.13 5.18
C MET A 1 -4.39 -14.84 4.35
N GLU A 2 -4.60 -14.45 3.12
CA GLU A 2 -3.51 -14.09 2.22
C GLU A 2 -3.78 -12.72 1.59
N ILE A 3 -2.70 -12.04 1.24
CA ILE A 3 -2.79 -10.77 0.53
C ILE A 3 -3.22 -11.08 -0.90
N GLU A 4 -4.43 -10.67 -1.26
CA GLU A 4 -4.96 -10.86 -2.60
C GLU A 4 -4.50 -9.73 -3.52
N ASN A 5 -4.48 -8.51 -3.01
CA ASN A 5 -4.20 -7.34 -3.82
C ASN A 5 -3.59 -6.20 -2.99
N VAL A 6 -2.66 -5.47 -3.59
CA VAL A 6 -2.09 -4.24 -3.03
C VAL A 6 -2.02 -3.22 -4.14
N LEU A 7 -2.67 -2.08 -3.96
CA LEU A 7 -2.82 -1.05 -4.97
C LEU A 7 -2.49 0.33 -4.39
N LEU A 8 -2.01 1.20 -5.24
CA LEU A 8 -1.85 2.62 -4.94
C LEU A 8 -2.82 3.45 -5.81
N ALA A 9 -3.42 4.47 -5.20
CA ALA A 9 -4.31 5.40 -5.88
C ALA A 9 -4.10 6.81 -5.32
N GLU A 10 -4.56 7.84 -6.03
CA GLU A 10 -4.58 9.20 -5.48
C GLU A 10 -5.55 9.30 -4.32
N ALA A 11 -6.70 8.66 -4.43
CA ALA A 11 -7.74 8.65 -3.40
C ALA A 11 -8.61 7.40 -3.52
N ALA A 12 -9.24 7.05 -2.41
CA ALA A 12 -10.25 6.00 -2.36
C ALA A 12 -11.45 6.51 -1.56
N VAL A 13 -12.65 6.25 -2.07
CA VAL A 13 -13.90 6.61 -1.40
C VAL A 13 -14.71 5.35 -1.19
N ALA A 14 -15.04 5.06 0.07
CA ALA A 14 -15.88 3.93 0.42
C ALA A 14 -17.36 4.37 0.51
N ASP A 15 -18.26 3.57 -0.02
CA ASP A 15 -19.68 3.78 0.17
C ASP A 15 -20.17 3.06 1.45
N ILE A 16 -21.46 3.18 1.76
CA ILE A 16 -22.05 2.56 2.95
C ILE A 16 -22.05 1.02 2.90
N ARG A 17 -21.80 0.43 1.74
CA ARG A 17 -21.71 -1.02 1.56
C ARG A 17 -20.28 -1.54 1.68
N GLY A 18 -19.31 -0.63 1.84
CA GLY A 18 -17.89 -0.97 1.84
C GLY A 18 -17.26 -1.10 0.46
N ALA A 19 -17.99 -0.85 -0.61
CA ALA A 19 -17.42 -0.80 -1.94
C ALA A 19 -16.59 0.46 -2.11
N MET A 20 -15.44 0.34 -2.75
CA MET A 20 -14.51 1.47 -2.92
C MET A 20 -14.46 1.94 -4.36
N THR A 21 -14.49 3.26 -4.53
CA THR A 21 -14.18 3.92 -5.79
C THR A 21 -12.77 4.46 -5.72
N LEU A 22 -11.93 4.11 -6.68
CA LEU A 22 -10.53 4.54 -6.74
C LEU A 22 -10.37 5.65 -7.77
N VAL A 23 -9.59 6.66 -7.41
CA VAL A 23 -9.19 7.76 -8.29
C VAL A 23 -7.69 7.68 -8.50
N GLY A 24 -7.23 7.75 -9.75
CA GLY A 24 -5.81 7.67 -10.07
C GLY A 24 -5.22 6.29 -9.76
N TYR A 25 -5.87 5.25 -10.20
CA TYR A 25 -5.52 3.86 -9.92
C TYR A 25 -4.12 3.50 -10.42
N ASN A 26 -3.38 2.78 -9.56
CA ASN A 26 -2.05 2.25 -9.85
C ASN A 26 -1.02 3.34 -10.20
N GLN A 27 -1.08 4.46 -9.49
CA GLN A 27 -0.16 5.56 -9.71
C GLN A 27 1.19 5.26 -9.07
N ARG A 28 2.15 4.86 -9.89
CA ARG A 28 3.48 4.44 -9.44
C ARG A 28 4.59 5.35 -9.94
N VAL A 29 4.27 6.33 -10.76
CA VAL A 29 5.22 7.29 -11.30
C VAL A 29 4.83 8.68 -10.84
N VAL A 30 5.75 9.36 -10.17
CA VAL A 30 5.53 10.70 -9.64
C VAL A 30 6.59 11.62 -10.24
N ASN A 31 6.13 12.69 -10.88
CA ASN A 31 7.01 13.73 -11.38
C ASN A 31 7.05 14.88 -10.39
N SER A 32 8.23 15.22 -9.91
CA SER A 32 8.40 16.35 -9.01
C SER A 32 9.49 17.29 -9.54
N PRO A 33 9.16 18.55 -9.86
CA PRO A 33 10.16 19.48 -10.42
C PRO A 33 11.17 19.97 -9.40
N ASN A 34 10.91 19.78 -8.12
CA ASN A 34 11.75 20.29 -7.04
C ASN A 34 11.97 19.24 -5.96
N LEU A 35 13.12 19.34 -5.29
CA LEU A 35 13.42 18.61 -4.06
C LEU A 35 13.53 19.60 -2.90
N PRO A 36 13.11 19.24 -1.69
CA PRO A 36 12.42 18.02 -1.33
C PRO A 36 11.00 17.95 -1.94
N PHE A 37 10.54 16.77 -2.26
CA PHE A 37 9.16 16.57 -2.66
C PHE A 37 8.32 16.10 -1.46
N SER A 38 7.02 16.37 -1.53
CA SER A 38 6.04 15.85 -0.58
C SER A 38 4.74 15.56 -1.31
N PHE A 39 4.20 14.36 -1.14
CA PHE A 39 2.89 14.02 -1.67
C PHE A 39 2.25 12.90 -0.85
N LYS A 40 0.96 12.66 -1.11
CA LYS A 40 0.19 11.66 -0.42
C LYS A 40 -0.47 10.74 -1.44
N GLN A 41 -0.43 9.45 -1.16
CA GLN A 41 -1.16 8.44 -1.91
C GLN A 41 -1.99 7.60 -0.95
N THR A 42 -3.00 6.92 -1.49
CA THR A 42 -3.80 5.97 -0.74
C THR A 42 -3.38 4.56 -1.10
N LEU A 43 -3.00 3.79 -0.10
CA LEU A 43 -2.69 2.36 -0.22
C LEU A 43 -3.95 1.56 0.06
N ILE A 44 -4.29 0.66 -0.85
CA ILE A 44 -5.43 -0.25 -0.68
C ILE A 44 -4.90 -1.67 -0.63
N ILE A 45 -5.24 -2.38 0.45
CA ILE A 45 -4.82 -3.76 0.67
C ILE A 45 -6.08 -4.61 0.80
N THR A 46 -6.19 -5.64 0.00
CA THR A 46 -7.27 -6.62 0.09
C THR A 46 -6.70 -7.94 0.54
N LEU A 47 -7.27 -8.47 1.60
CA LEU A 47 -6.93 -9.79 2.14
C LEU A 47 -8.14 -10.70 2.00
N ARG A 48 -7.88 -11.95 1.70
CA ARG A 48 -8.89 -12.99 1.55
C ARG A 48 -8.42 -14.25 2.26
N GLY A 49 -9.34 -14.95 2.85
CA GLY A 49 -9.06 -16.27 3.40
C GLY A 49 -9.93 -16.63 4.57
N GLU A 50 -9.61 -17.77 5.16
CA GLU A 50 -10.23 -18.24 6.37
C GLU A 50 -9.33 -17.90 7.54
N ALA A 51 -9.92 -17.35 8.59
CA ALA A 51 -9.22 -17.09 9.83
C ALA A 51 -10.15 -17.38 10.99
N GLU A 52 -9.56 -17.73 12.11
CA GLU A 52 -10.34 -17.91 13.33
C GLU A 52 -10.94 -16.58 13.78
N ALA A 53 -12.23 -16.57 14.07
CA ALA A 53 -12.89 -15.40 14.59
C ALA A 53 -12.22 -14.93 15.89
N GLY A 54 -11.97 -13.63 15.99
CA GLY A 54 -11.32 -13.02 17.15
C GLY A 54 -9.80 -13.08 17.14
N SER A 55 -9.19 -13.65 16.10
CA SER A 55 -7.73 -13.57 15.92
C SER A 55 -7.30 -12.19 15.46
N HIS A 56 -6.02 -11.91 15.63
CA HIS A 56 -5.41 -10.64 15.22
C HIS A 56 -4.22 -10.93 14.30
N ALA A 57 -3.97 -10.00 13.40
CA ALA A 57 -2.79 -10.03 12.56
C ALA A 57 -2.04 -8.71 12.68
N GLN A 58 -0.78 -8.72 12.35
CA GLN A 58 0.03 -7.51 12.28
C GLN A 58 0.22 -7.09 10.83
N LEU A 59 -0.20 -5.86 10.54
CA LEU A 59 0.07 -5.20 9.28
C LEU A 59 1.25 -4.26 9.47
N SER A 60 2.25 -4.38 8.61
CA SER A 60 3.38 -3.47 8.57
C SER A 60 3.52 -2.90 7.16
N VAL A 61 3.74 -1.59 7.09
CA VAL A 61 3.96 -0.89 5.82
C VAL A 61 5.21 -0.05 5.96
N ASN A 62 6.18 -0.28 5.09
CA ASN A 62 7.45 0.46 5.10
C ASN A 62 7.73 0.99 3.71
N LEU A 63 8.08 2.26 3.63
CA LEU A 63 8.53 2.90 2.40
C LEU A 63 10.00 3.29 2.58
N ASN A 64 10.84 2.76 1.72
CA ASN A 64 12.28 3.03 1.74
C ASN A 64 12.68 3.89 0.54
N SER A 65 13.58 4.84 0.80
CA SER A 65 14.15 5.70 -0.23
C SER A 65 15.11 4.92 -1.13
N PRO A 66 15.56 5.50 -2.26
CA PRO A 66 16.57 4.85 -3.10
C PRO A 66 17.88 4.56 -2.36
N GLU A 67 18.21 5.33 -1.32
CA GLU A 67 19.39 5.12 -0.48
C GLU A 67 19.17 4.08 0.63
N GLY A 68 17.96 3.57 0.77
CA GLY A 68 17.62 2.58 1.79
C GLY A 68 17.11 3.15 3.11
N ASP A 69 16.96 4.47 3.22
CA ASP A 69 16.43 5.12 4.41
C ASP A 69 14.91 4.99 4.47
N SER A 70 14.37 4.92 5.68
CA SER A 70 12.92 4.87 5.88
C SER A 70 12.28 6.24 5.63
N ALA A 71 11.41 6.32 4.64
CA ALA A 71 10.61 7.51 4.36
C ALA A 71 9.24 7.46 5.05
N PHE A 72 8.74 6.26 5.32
CA PHE A 72 7.48 6.05 6.05
C PHE A 72 7.50 4.65 6.65
N ALA A 73 7.00 4.54 7.88
CA ALA A 73 6.84 3.26 8.55
C ALA A 73 5.57 3.25 9.38
N PHE A 74 4.83 2.17 9.29
CA PHE A 74 3.58 1.97 10.00
C PHE A 74 3.45 0.51 10.39
N ALA A 75 2.96 0.27 11.61
CA ALA A 75 2.64 -1.07 12.09
C ALA A 75 1.41 -1.00 12.99
N GLN A 76 0.47 -1.90 12.78
CA GLN A 76 -0.75 -1.96 13.56
C GLN A 76 -1.28 -3.39 13.65
N GLN A 77 -1.89 -3.71 14.80
CA GLN A 77 -2.68 -4.92 14.91
C GLN A 77 -4.05 -4.70 14.27
N VAL A 78 -4.45 -5.65 13.46
CA VAL A 78 -5.73 -5.64 12.76
C VAL A 78 -6.56 -6.81 13.25
N PRO A 79 -7.76 -6.56 13.82
CA PRO A 79 -8.66 -7.64 14.19
C PRO A 79 -9.20 -8.30 12.93
N ILE A 80 -9.29 -9.62 12.94
CA ILE A 80 -9.83 -10.38 11.81
C ILE A 80 -11.31 -10.60 12.03
N PRO A 81 -12.19 -10.08 11.12
CA PRO A 81 -13.61 -10.26 11.26
C PRO A 81 -14.02 -11.71 11.00
N PRO A 82 -15.13 -12.17 11.58
CA PRO A 82 -15.68 -13.47 11.24
C PRO A 82 -16.14 -13.50 9.78
N PRO A 83 -16.13 -14.69 9.13
CA PRO A 83 -16.66 -14.81 7.79
C PRO A 83 -18.15 -14.46 7.75
N ALA A 84 -18.61 -13.94 6.61
CA ALA A 84 -20.01 -13.59 6.41
C ALA A 84 -20.92 -14.81 6.45
N SER A 85 -20.43 -15.96 5.99
CA SER A 85 -21.07 -17.27 6.14
C SER A 85 -19.99 -18.35 6.09
N LYS A 86 -20.34 -19.58 6.46
CA LYS A 86 -19.36 -20.69 6.45
C LYS A 86 -18.92 -21.09 5.04
N ASP A 87 -19.63 -20.67 4.00
CA ASP A 87 -19.33 -20.97 2.61
C ASP A 87 -18.65 -19.81 1.86
N VAL A 88 -18.44 -18.71 2.55
CA VAL A 88 -17.82 -17.50 1.98
C VAL A 88 -16.57 -17.17 2.76
N PRO A 89 -15.43 -16.99 2.08
CA PRO A 89 -14.21 -16.60 2.78
C PRO A 89 -14.36 -15.21 3.40
N SER A 90 -13.54 -14.92 4.40
CA SER A 90 -13.45 -13.58 4.96
C SER A 90 -12.67 -12.67 4.02
N PHE A 91 -13.10 -11.42 3.94
CA PHE A 91 -12.40 -10.37 3.22
C PHE A 91 -12.12 -9.20 4.14
N ILE A 92 -10.92 -8.64 4.02
CA ILE A 92 -10.56 -7.40 4.68
C ILE A 92 -10.08 -6.44 3.61
N ASN A 93 -10.69 -5.26 3.56
CA ASN A 93 -10.25 -4.17 2.72
C ASN A 93 -9.72 -3.06 3.62
N ILE A 94 -8.45 -2.73 3.44
CA ILE A 94 -7.78 -1.68 4.22
C ILE A 94 -7.39 -0.58 3.25
N ALA A 95 -7.82 0.64 3.54
CA ALA A 95 -7.38 1.83 2.82
C ALA A 95 -6.68 2.75 3.81
N MET A 96 -5.48 3.19 3.47
CA MET A 96 -4.71 4.09 4.33
C MET A 96 -3.96 5.11 3.50
N ASP A 97 -3.93 6.34 3.99
CA ASP A 97 -3.16 7.40 3.38
C ASP A 97 -1.68 7.24 3.75
N ILE A 98 -0.82 7.31 2.75
CA ILE A 98 0.62 7.28 2.93
C ILE A 98 1.17 8.65 2.56
N PRO A 99 1.47 9.50 3.54
CA PRO A 99 2.24 10.71 3.28
C PRO A 99 3.70 10.34 3.14
N PHE A 100 4.36 10.79 2.09
CA PHE A 100 5.79 10.64 2.05
C PHE A 100 6.49 11.83 1.41
N SER A 101 7.71 12.05 1.86
CA SER A 101 8.58 13.10 1.36
C SER A 101 9.98 12.54 1.20
N GLY A 102 10.76 13.14 0.34
CA GLY A 102 12.13 12.72 0.12
C GLY A 102 12.96 13.78 -0.55
N ASN A 103 14.28 13.60 -0.48
CA ASN A 103 15.27 14.52 -1.01
C ASN A 103 15.99 13.99 -2.26
N SER A 104 15.54 12.85 -2.77
CA SER A 104 16.20 12.23 -3.92
C SER A 104 15.18 11.73 -4.93
N TYR A 105 15.59 11.74 -6.19
CA TYR A 105 14.90 11.06 -7.26
C TYR A 105 15.32 9.59 -7.32
N GLY A 106 14.47 8.76 -7.85
CA GLY A 106 14.77 7.35 -8.03
C GLY A 106 13.63 6.44 -7.63
N THR A 107 13.95 5.19 -7.33
CA THR A 107 12.99 4.16 -7.00
C THR A 107 12.82 4.06 -5.49
N TYR A 108 11.60 4.31 -5.03
CA TYR A 108 11.17 4.06 -3.66
C TYR A 108 10.50 2.70 -3.59
N SER A 109 10.81 1.94 -2.56
CA SER A 109 10.24 0.61 -2.38
C SER A 109 9.24 0.62 -1.24
N LEU A 110 7.99 0.30 -1.54
CA LEU A 110 6.93 0.14 -0.56
C LEU A 110 6.75 -1.34 -0.27
N LYS A 111 6.95 -1.73 0.99
CA LYS A 111 6.80 -3.11 1.42
C LYS A 111 5.61 -3.24 2.36
N VAL A 112 4.67 -4.10 2.00
CA VAL A 112 3.51 -4.45 2.82
C VAL A 112 3.72 -5.85 3.36
N THR A 113 3.62 -6.01 4.68
CA THR A 113 3.79 -7.29 5.35
C THR A 113 2.56 -7.60 6.19
N TRP A 114 2.06 -8.80 6.07
CA TRP A 114 0.92 -9.32 6.85
C TRP A 114 1.36 -10.56 7.59
N ARG A 115 1.14 -10.57 8.90
CA ARG A 115 1.51 -11.70 9.75
C ARG A 115 0.39 -12.02 10.73
N GLU A 116 -0.18 -13.19 10.61
CA GLU A 116 -1.09 -13.75 11.60
C GLU A 116 -0.30 -14.46 12.71
N MET A 117 -0.86 -14.49 13.92
CA MET A 117 -0.22 -15.11 15.05
C MET A 117 0.07 -16.59 14.76
N GLY A 118 1.33 -17.01 14.95
CA GLY A 118 1.74 -18.39 14.73
C GLY A 118 1.98 -18.78 13.27
N GLN A 119 1.86 -17.85 12.34
CA GLN A 119 2.08 -18.11 10.91
C GLN A 119 3.25 -17.29 10.37
N GLU A 120 3.74 -17.70 9.21
CA GLU A 120 4.77 -16.94 8.51
C GLU A 120 4.19 -15.65 7.95
N SER A 121 5.04 -14.62 7.88
CA SER A 121 4.63 -13.37 7.27
C SER A 121 4.56 -13.49 5.76
N GLN A 122 3.59 -12.78 5.17
CA GLN A 122 3.46 -12.59 3.73
C GLN A 122 3.87 -11.17 3.39
N GLY A 123 4.46 -10.99 2.23
CA GLY A 123 4.89 -9.68 1.78
C GLY A 123 4.54 -9.39 0.34
N ARG A 124 4.37 -8.11 0.05
CA ARG A 124 4.26 -7.57 -1.31
C ARG A 124 5.09 -6.31 -1.39
N ASP A 125 5.82 -6.18 -2.48
CA ASP A 125 6.64 -5.01 -2.75
C ASP A 125 6.07 -4.26 -3.94
N ILE A 126 6.03 -2.94 -3.83
CA ILE A 126 5.62 -2.04 -4.91
C ILE A 126 6.71 -1.01 -5.08
N ASP A 127 7.18 -0.82 -6.31
CA ASP A 127 8.12 0.24 -6.64
C ASP A 127 7.36 1.50 -7.04
N ILE A 128 7.79 2.63 -6.49
CA ILE A 128 7.29 3.95 -6.83
C ILE A 128 8.46 4.75 -7.38
N PHE A 129 8.30 5.27 -8.59
CA PHE A 129 9.35 5.99 -9.29
C PHE A 129 9.12 7.48 -9.15
N VAL A 130 10.09 8.18 -8.53
CA VAL A 130 10.05 9.64 -8.41
C VAL A 130 11.06 10.21 -9.40
N LEU A 131 10.56 10.98 -10.34
CA LEU A 131 11.33 11.47 -11.48
C LEU A 131 11.40 12.98 -11.48
N ASP A 132 12.55 13.48 -11.95
CA ASP A 132 12.72 14.88 -12.30
C ASP A 132 12.22 15.08 -13.74
N PRO A 133 11.11 15.82 -13.96
CA PRO A 133 10.63 16.04 -15.31
C PRO A 133 11.59 16.81 -16.20
N ALA A 134 12.50 17.61 -15.62
CA ALA A 134 13.52 18.33 -16.38
C ALA A 134 14.63 17.41 -16.89
N ALA A 135 14.85 16.27 -16.23
CA ALA A 135 15.85 15.27 -16.63
C ALA A 135 15.24 14.22 -17.57
N ALA A 136 13.94 14.25 -17.82
CA ALA A 136 13.30 13.32 -18.75
C ALA A 136 13.82 13.58 -20.17
N THR A 137 14.52 12.59 -20.71
CA THR A 137 14.96 12.64 -22.11
C THR A 137 13.69 12.52 -22.97
N PRO A 138 13.40 13.50 -23.83
CA PRO A 138 12.29 13.34 -24.76
C PRO A 138 12.53 12.08 -25.59
N ALA A 139 11.49 11.27 -25.74
CA ALA A 139 11.55 10.11 -26.60
C ALA A 139 12.06 10.59 -27.98
N ALA A 140 13.14 10.00 -28.45
CA ALA A 140 13.68 10.29 -29.77
C ALA A 140 12.57 9.98 -30.78
N GLY A 141 11.95 11.02 -31.24
CA GLY A 141 10.92 10.93 -32.28
C GLY A 141 11.54 10.70 -33.62
#